data_3096be07349c15c29e910bcc45bd5b1f
#
_entry.id   3096be07349c15c29e910bcc45bd5b1f
#
_cell.length_a   1.000
_cell.length_b   1.000
_cell.length_c   1.000
_cell.angle_alpha   90.00
_cell.angle_beta   90.00
_cell.angle_gamma   90.00
#
_symmetry.space_group_name_H-M   'P 1'
#
loop_
_entity.id
_entity.type
_entity.pdbx_description
1 polymer ?
#
loop_
_entity_poly.entity_id
_entity_poly.type
_entity_poly.pdbx_seq_one_letter_code
_entity_poly.pdbx_strand_id
1 'polypeptide(L)'
;AGSLNAQINIGDLVISTDVLHHDVDAVNFGYPLGQIPQMEVFSFPADEKLAEIAKAICETVNPGVKVFRGRVVSGDQFIADKDKKQFILDHFGGFCTEMEGAAIAQTAYLNDIPFIIVRAISDKADDSAVMDYPTFEKQAVEHSVRLIEGLMEVFGKY
;
A
#
# COMPACT_ATOMS: atom_id res chain seq x y z
N ALA A 1 -1.34 7.77 -0.13
CA ALA A 1 -0.28 7.05 0.59
C ALA A 1 1.06 7.74 0.40
N GLY A 2 1.92 7.63 1.42
CA GLY A 2 3.27 8.17 1.36
C GLY A 2 4.26 7.22 0.70
N SER A 3 5.06 7.72 -0.25
CA SER A 3 6.09 6.93 -0.92
C SER A 3 7.28 6.68 0.00
N LEU A 4 7.66 5.42 0.15
CA LEU A 4 8.90 5.00 0.82
C LEU A 4 10.05 4.80 -0.18
N ASN A 5 9.77 4.57 -1.46
CA ASN A 5 10.76 4.30 -2.49
C ASN A 5 11.06 5.57 -3.30
N ALA A 6 12.35 5.89 -3.48
CA ALA A 6 12.79 7.09 -4.20
C ALA A 6 12.36 7.14 -5.68
N GLN A 7 12.15 5.97 -6.31
CA GLN A 7 11.74 5.87 -7.71
C GLN A 7 10.25 6.15 -7.94
N ILE A 8 9.43 6.12 -6.88
CA ILE A 8 7.98 6.31 -6.96
C ILE A 8 7.66 7.78 -6.74
N ASN A 9 7.00 8.39 -7.70
CA ASN A 9 6.62 9.80 -7.63
C ASN A 9 5.20 10.00 -7.14
N ILE A 10 4.90 11.21 -6.70
CA ILE A 10 3.53 11.64 -6.42
C ILE A 10 2.69 11.48 -7.69
N GLY A 11 1.51 10.90 -7.55
CA GLY A 11 0.63 10.55 -8.65
C GLY A 11 0.82 9.14 -9.21
N ASP A 12 1.94 8.46 -8.92
CA ASP A 12 2.14 7.06 -9.29
C ASP A 12 1.25 6.14 -8.42
N LEU A 13 1.08 4.89 -8.85
CA LEU A 13 0.29 3.88 -8.16
C LEU A 13 1.16 2.72 -7.68
N VAL A 14 0.84 2.20 -6.50
CA VAL A 14 1.44 0.97 -5.94
C VAL A 14 0.36 -0.08 -5.79
N ILE A 15 0.59 -1.27 -6.37
CA ILE A 15 -0.22 -2.47 -6.18
C ILE A 15 0.58 -3.43 -5.29
N SER A 16 -0.02 -3.91 -4.22
CA SER A 16 0.66 -4.74 -3.25
C SER A 16 1.15 -6.08 -3.83
N THR A 17 2.34 -6.50 -3.44
CA THR A 17 2.80 -7.90 -3.49
C THR A 17 2.46 -8.60 -2.20
N ASP A 18 2.60 -7.90 -1.10
CA ASP A 18 2.20 -8.29 0.23
C ASP A 18 1.95 -7.05 1.10
N VAL A 19 1.33 -7.25 2.24
CA VAL A 19 0.98 -6.17 3.16
C VAL A 19 1.33 -6.57 4.59
N LEU A 20 1.82 -5.63 5.40
CA LEU A 20 2.09 -5.88 6.82
C LEU A 20 1.86 -4.63 7.68
N HIS A 21 1.74 -4.83 8.98
CA HIS A 21 1.75 -3.76 9.97
C HIS A 21 3.19 -3.38 10.33
N HIS A 22 3.57 -2.11 10.21
CA HIS A 22 4.91 -1.65 10.59
C HIS A 22 5.02 -1.19 12.05
N ASP A 23 3.91 -1.05 12.75
CA ASP A 23 3.82 -0.52 14.12
C ASP A 23 3.38 -1.55 15.16
N VAL A 24 3.14 -2.81 14.77
CA VAL A 24 2.94 -3.90 15.72
C VAL A 24 4.27 -4.24 16.38
N ASP A 25 4.34 -4.08 17.68
CA ASP A 25 5.52 -4.39 18.49
C ASP A 25 5.18 -5.40 19.59
N ALA A 26 5.57 -6.63 19.39
CA ALA A 26 5.47 -7.73 20.34
C ALA A 26 6.84 -8.40 20.56
N VAL A 27 7.94 -7.66 20.36
CA VAL A 27 9.31 -8.21 20.47
C VAL A 27 9.62 -8.73 21.87
N ASN A 28 9.04 -8.14 22.92
CA ASN A 28 9.18 -8.61 24.31
C ASN A 28 8.59 -10.00 24.54
N PHE A 29 7.73 -10.49 23.62
CA PHE A 29 7.17 -11.85 23.64
C PHE A 29 7.86 -12.78 22.63
N GLY A 30 8.98 -12.34 22.03
CA GLY A 30 9.77 -13.14 21.10
C GLY A 30 9.31 -13.07 19.65
N TYR A 31 8.36 -12.21 19.31
CA TYR A 31 7.94 -12.00 17.92
C TYR A 31 8.86 -11.00 17.21
N PRO A 32 9.10 -11.16 15.90
CA PRO A 32 9.71 -10.11 15.10
C PRO A 32 8.90 -8.81 15.14
N LEU A 33 9.56 -7.67 15.03
CA LEU A 33 8.88 -6.39 14.87
C LEU A 33 7.96 -6.42 13.62
N GLY A 34 6.71 -5.99 13.77
CA GLY A 34 5.69 -6.07 12.71
C GLY A 34 4.91 -7.40 12.66
N GLN A 35 5.38 -8.42 13.38
CA GLN A 35 4.68 -9.71 13.45
C GLN A 35 3.48 -9.62 14.39
N ILE A 36 2.30 -9.95 13.89
CA ILE A 36 1.10 -10.09 14.73
C ILE A 36 1.23 -11.38 15.56
N PRO A 37 1.10 -11.30 16.89
CA PRO A 37 1.17 -12.49 17.73
C PRO A 37 0.19 -13.60 17.30
N GLN A 38 0.65 -14.84 17.36
CA GLN A 38 -0.11 -16.05 17.01
C GLN A 38 -0.45 -16.19 15.51
N MET A 39 -0.02 -15.25 14.64
CA MET A 39 -0.11 -15.42 13.20
C MET A 39 1.09 -16.21 12.68
N GLU A 40 0.85 -17.16 11.77
CA GLU A 40 1.92 -17.96 11.14
C GLU A 40 2.69 -17.19 10.10
N VAL A 41 2.08 -16.12 9.54
CA VAL A 41 2.68 -15.29 8.51
C VAL A 41 3.13 -13.94 9.06
N PHE A 42 4.24 -13.44 8.55
CA PHE A 42 4.77 -12.11 8.87
C PHE A 42 4.06 -11.02 8.07
N SER A 43 3.75 -11.30 6.81
CA SER A 43 3.00 -10.42 5.92
C SER A 43 1.89 -11.18 5.23
N PHE A 44 0.87 -10.48 4.76
CA PHE A 44 -0.28 -11.04 4.08
C PHE A 44 -0.05 -10.97 2.56
N PRO A 45 0.13 -12.11 1.87
CA PRO A 45 0.38 -12.12 0.42
C PRO A 45 -0.85 -11.67 -0.36
N ALA A 46 -0.64 -10.77 -1.31
CA ALA A 46 -1.69 -10.33 -2.23
C ALA A 46 -1.97 -11.40 -3.30
N ASP A 47 -3.17 -11.39 -3.87
CA ASP A 47 -3.52 -12.28 -4.99
C ASP A 47 -2.86 -11.79 -6.29
N GLU A 48 -2.04 -12.65 -6.88
CA GLU A 48 -1.25 -12.34 -8.08
C GLU A 48 -2.13 -12.08 -9.31
N LYS A 49 -3.22 -12.83 -9.46
CA LYS A 49 -4.13 -12.68 -10.61
C LYS A 49 -4.89 -11.35 -10.55
N LEU A 50 -5.39 -11.01 -9.36
CA LEU A 50 -6.04 -9.71 -9.15
C LEU A 50 -5.05 -8.56 -9.39
N ALA A 51 -3.81 -8.72 -8.97
CA ALA A 51 -2.78 -7.71 -9.13
C ALA A 51 -2.40 -7.49 -10.61
N GLU A 52 -2.27 -8.55 -11.41
CA GLU A 52 -2.01 -8.43 -12.85
C GLU A 52 -3.19 -7.78 -13.59
N ILE A 53 -4.43 -8.15 -13.25
CA ILE A 53 -5.63 -7.53 -13.82
C ILE A 53 -5.67 -6.03 -13.47
N ALA A 54 -5.46 -5.69 -12.19
CA ALA A 54 -5.46 -4.30 -11.75
C ALA A 54 -4.37 -3.48 -12.43
N LYS A 55 -3.17 -4.05 -12.62
CA LYS A 55 -2.09 -3.39 -13.35
C LYS A 55 -2.48 -3.08 -14.79
N ALA A 56 -2.99 -4.07 -15.53
CA ALA A 56 -3.39 -3.89 -16.92
C ALA A 56 -4.50 -2.84 -17.09
N ILE A 57 -5.49 -2.85 -16.19
CA ILE A 57 -6.55 -1.83 -16.18
C ILE A 57 -5.95 -0.47 -15.88
N CYS A 58 -5.09 -0.36 -14.86
CA CYS A 58 -4.46 0.89 -14.44
C CYS A 58 -3.70 1.57 -15.59
N GLU A 59 -2.90 0.79 -16.33
CA GLU A 59 -2.15 1.26 -17.49
C GLU A 59 -3.07 1.78 -18.60
N THR A 60 -4.29 1.23 -18.70
CA THR A 60 -5.29 1.64 -19.69
C THR A 60 -6.03 2.92 -19.28
N VAL A 61 -6.52 2.97 -18.03
CA VAL A 61 -7.41 4.06 -17.57
C VAL A 61 -6.66 5.28 -17.03
N ASN A 62 -5.37 5.11 -16.69
CA ASN A 62 -4.50 6.17 -16.21
C ASN A 62 -3.23 6.28 -17.09
N PRO A 63 -3.35 6.66 -18.36
CA PRO A 63 -2.21 6.75 -19.26
C PRO A 63 -1.18 7.76 -18.73
N GLY A 64 0.10 7.35 -18.68
CA GLY A 64 1.20 8.16 -18.16
C GLY A 64 1.43 8.05 -16.66
N VAL A 65 0.58 7.38 -15.92
CA VAL A 65 0.81 7.04 -14.51
C VAL A 65 1.64 5.76 -14.44
N LYS A 66 2.72 5.78 -13.67
CA LYS A 66 3.52 4.56 -13.45
C LYS A 66 2.86 3.69 -12.39
N VAL A 67 2.88 2.40 -12.65
CA VAL A 67 2.34 1.38 -11.73
C VAL A 67 3.49 0.52 -11.22
N PHE A 68 3.66 0.50 -9.92
CA PHE A 68 4.68 -0.28 -9.24
C PHE A 68 4.06 -1.48 -8.51
N ARG A 69 4.78 -2.58 -8.44
CA ARG A 69 4.44 -3.74 -7.65
C ARG A 69 5.39 -3.82 -6.46
N GLY A 70 4.87 -3.84 -5.24
CA GLY A 70 5.71 -3.89 -4.06
C GLY A 70 4.94 -3.96 -2.75
N ARG A 71 5.69 -4.13 -1.67
CA ARG A 71 5.13 -4.20 -0.32
C ARG A 71 4.46 -2.89 0.09
N VAL A 72 3.25 -3.01 0.64
CA VAL A 72 2.56 -1.91 1.32
C VAL A 72 2.68 -2.13 2.84
N VAL A 73 3.03 -1.09 3.57
CA VAL A 73 3.14 -1.15 5.03
C VAL A 73 2.16 -0.21 5.70
N SER A 74 1.44 -0.70 6.70
CA SER A 74 0.39 0.06 7.39
C SER A 74 0.74 0.31 8.85
N GLY A 75 0.28 1.43 9.39
CA GLY A 75 0.33 1.73 10.82
C GLY A 75 -0.56 2.91 11.16
N ASP A 76 -0.93 3.07 12.41
CA ASP A 76 -1.84 4.12 12.87
C ASP A 76 -1.15 5.50 13.02
N GLN A 77 -0.23 5.80 12.09
CA GLN A 77 0.55 7.04 12.08
C GLN A 77 0.68 7.60 10.66
N PHE A 78 0.41 8.90 10.52
CA PHE A 78 0.81 9.64 9.32
C PHE A 78 2.33 9.84 9.34
N ILE A 79 3.04 9.24 8.38
CA ILE A 79 4.50 9.30 8.32
C ILE A 79 4.92 10.58 7.59
N ALA A 80 5.49 11.53 8.33
CA ALA A 80 5.95 12.84 7.85
C ALA A 80 7.31 13.21 8.47
N ASP A 81 8.16 12.21 8.67
CA ASP A 81 9.47 12.34 9.32
C ASP A 81 10.47 11.42 8.64
N LYS A 82 11.64 11.94 8.28
CA LYS A 82 12.67 11.21 7.53
C LYS A 82 13.26 10.03 8.30
N ASP A 83 13.46 10.19 9.61
CA ASP A 83 14.06 9.13 10.42
C ASP A 83 13.07 7.98 10.58
N LYS A 84 11.78 8.31 10.75
CA LYS A 84 10.71 7.31 10.79
C LYS A 84 10.56 6.59 9.45
N LYS A 85 10.59 7.32 8.35
CA LYS A 85 10.60 6.75 6.99
C LYS A 85 11.77 5.78 6.81
N GLN A 86 12.98 6.21 7.18
CA GLN A 86 14.17 5.38 7.06
C GLN A 86 14.08 4.13 7.93
N PHE A 87 13.59 4.27 9.17
CA PHE A 87 13.33 3.15 10.06
C PHE A 87 12.39 2.11 9.42
N ILE A 88 11.30 2.56 8.82
CA ILE A 88 10.34 1.67 8.14
C ILE A 88 11.00 0.97 6.94
N LEU A 89 11.79 1.69 6.16
CA LEU A 89 12.53 1.12 5.03
C LEU A 89 13.52 0.04 5.46
N ASP A 90 14.31 0.32 6.49
CA ASP A 90 15.36 -0.58 6.96
C ASP A 90 14.81 -1.89 7.55
N HIS A 91 13.65 -1.82 8.19
CA HIS A 91 13.04 -2.96 8.87
C HIS A 91 12.07 -3.76 7.97
N PHE A 92 11.36 -3.08 7.07
CA PHE A 92 10.26 -3.70 6.33
C PHE A 92 10.40 -3.65 4.80
N GLY A 93 11.21 -2.73 4.26
CA GLY A 93 11.46 -2.63 2.82
C GLY A 93 10.22 -2.24 2.00
N GLY A 94 9.29 -1.46 2.55
CA GLY A 94 8.04 -1.09 1.90
C GLY A 94 8.21 -0.15 0.70
N PHE A 95 7.28 -0.21 -0.25
CA PHE A 95 7.19 0.74 -1.36
C PHE A 95 6.39 1.98 -1.01
N CYS A 96 5.33 1.82 -0.22
CA CYS A 96 4.57 2.93 0.35
C CYS A 96 4.04 2.59 1.74
N THR A 97 3.67 3.64 2.48
CA THR A 97 3.05 3.56 3.80
C THR A 97 1.68 4.21 3.79
N GLU A 98 0.76 3.64 4.56
CA GLU A 98 -0.62 4.10 4.70
C GLU A 98 -1.20 3.58 6.02
N MET A 99 -2.51 3.65 6.25
CA MET A 99 -3.08 3.42 7.58
C MET A 99 -4.18 2.36 7.64
N GLU A 100 -4.55 1.69 6.53
CA GLU A 100 -5.70 0.77 6.48
C GLU A 100 -5.40 -0.59 5.86
N GLY A 101 -4.45 -0.66 4.93
CA GLY A 101 -4.25 -1.82 4.06
C GLY A 101 -3.95 -3.10 4.81
N ALA A 102 -3.15 -3.06 5.88
CA ALA A 102 -2.80 -4.26 6.63
C ALA A 102 -3.99 -4.82 7.41
N ALA A 103 -4.88 -3.97 7.94
CA ALA A 103 -6.09 -4.42 8.62
C ALA A 103 -7.06 -5.10 7.64
N ILE A 104 -7.19 -4.54 6.43
CA ILE A 104 -7.99 -5.13 5.33
C ILE A 104 -7.37 -6.47 4.91
N ALA A 105 -6.06 -6.49 4.66
CA ALA A 105 -5.31 -7.67 4.25
C ALA A 105 -5.39 -8.80 5.29
N GLN A 106 -5.21 -8.49 6.57
CA GLN A 106 -5.36 -9.44 7.67
C GLN A 106 -6.76 -10.05 7.72
N THR A 107 -7.78 -9.20 7.59
CA THR A 107 -9.18 -9.66 7.59
C THR A 107 -9.46 -10.58 6.39
N ALA A 108 -9.01 -10.21 5.21
CA ALA A 108 -9.16 -11.03 4.01
C ALA A 108 -8.42 -12.36 4.14
N TYR A 109 -7.16 -12.34 4.60
CA TYR A 109 -6.35 -13.54 4.84
C TYR A 109 -7.02 -14.52 5.82
N LEU A 110 -7.53 -14.03 6.95
CA LEU A 110 -8.20 -14.87 7.96
C LEU A 110 -9.54 -15.46 7.48
N ASN A 111 -10.09 -14.96 6.39
CA ASN A 111 -11.34 -15.44 5.79
C ASN A 111 -11.13 -16.11 4.42
N ASP A 112 -9.89 -16.40 4.03
CA ASP A 112 -9.54 -17.01 2.74
C ASP A 112 -10.09 -16.22 1.53
N ILE A 113 -10.16 -14.88 1.64
CA ILE A 113 -10.62 -13.99 0.58
C ILE A 113 -9.43 -13.45 -0.19
N PRO A 114 -9.34 -13.68 -1.52
CA PRO A 114 -8.31 -13.08 -2.35
C PRO A 114 -8.39 -11.55 -2.31
N PHE A 115 -7.26 -10.87 -2.17
CA PHE A 115 -7.22 -9.42 -2.08
C PHE A 115 -5.98 -8.81 -2.76
N ILE A 116 -6.08 -7.56 -3.09
CA ILE A 116 -4.96 -6.65 -3.38
C ILE A 116 -5.17 -5.33 -2.65
N ILE A 117 -4.09 -4.66 -2.32
CA ILE A 117 -4.14 -3.27 -1.86
C ILE A 117 -3.54 -2.40 -2.97
N VAL A 118 -4.28 -1.39 -3.39
CA VAL A 118 -3.81 -0.41 -4.37
C VAL A 118 -3.77 0.97 -3.70
N ARG A 119 -2.66 1.68 -3.90
CA ARG A 119 -2.47 3.00 -3.33
C ARG A 119 -1.97 3.99 -4.37
N ALA A 120 -2.64 5.12 -4.48
CA ALA A 120 -2.12 6.29 -5.18
C ALA A 120 -1.23 7.10 -4.24
N ILE A 121 -0.09 7.53 -4.75
CA ILE A 121 0.91 8.25 -3.96
C ILE A 121 0.56 9.74 -3.93
N SER A 122 0.38 10.28 -2.74
CA SER A 122 0.03 11.67 -2.47
C SER A 122 1.19 12.50 -1.91
N ASP A 123 2.19 11.84 -1.34
CA ASP A 123 3.32 12.48 -0.66
C ASP A 123 4.55 11.55 -0.61
N LYS A 124 5.64 12.05 -0.06
CA LYS A 124 6.92 11.33 0.03
C LYS A 124 7.19 10.69 1.40
N ALA A 125 6.21 10.68 2.30
CA ALA A 125 6.35 10.17 3.67
C ALA A 125 7.57 10.75 4.42
N ASP A 126 7.89 12.01 4.19
CA ASP A 126 9.02 12.73 4.80
C ASP A 126 8.58 14.14 5.23
N ASP A 127 9.54 15.01 5.53
CA ASP A 127 9.27 16.35 6.04
C ASP A 127 8.40 17.21 5.08
N SER A 128 8.28 16.84 3.80
CA SER A 128 7.41 17.51 2.83
C SER A 128 5.96 17.03 2.87
N ALA A 129 5.69 15.87 3.45
CA ALA A 129 4.41 15.17 3.36
C ALA A 129 3.21 16.02 3.82
N VAL A 130 3.38 16.84 4.84
CA VAL A 130 2.31 17.71 5.37
C VAL A 130 1.86 18.76 4.34
N MET A 131 2.74 19.21 3.47
CA MET A 131 2.42 20.14 2.38
C MET A 131 1.98 19.42 1.11
N ASP A 132 2.59 18.26 0.83
CA ASP A 132 2.32 17.49 -0.38
C ASP A 132 0.91 16.89 -0.37
N TYR A 133 0.52 16.27 0.76
CA TYR A 133 -0.75 15.56 0.88
C TYR A 133 -1.97 16.39 0.47
N PRO A 134 -2.23 17.59 1.03
CA PRO A 134 -3.39 18.39 0.64
C PRO A 134 -3.36 18.85 -0.82
N THR A 135 -2.15 18.99 -1.39
CA THR A 135 -1.96 19.47 -2.76
C THR A 135 -2.29 18.38 -3.78
N PHE A 136 -1.90 17.13 -3.49
CA PHE A 136 -1.98 16.03 -4.45
C PHE A 136 -3.06 14.99 -4.16
N GLU A 137 -3.77 15.10 -3.03
CA GLU A 137 -4.85 14.18 -2.65
C GLU A 137 -5.91 14.05 -3.76
N LYS A 138 -6.34 15.16 -4.35
CA LYS A 138 -7.34 15.15 -5.42
C LYS A 138 -6.89 14.31 -6.62
N GLN A 139 -5.64 14.46 -7.05
CA GLN A 139 -5.08 13.67 -8.16
C GLN A 139 -5.02 12.17 -7.79
N ALA A 140 -4.61 11.85 -6.57
CA ALA A 140 -4.57 10.48 -6.08
C ALA A 140 -5.97 9.84 -6.08
N VAL A 141 -6.99 10.60 -5.66
CA VAL A 141 -8.39 10.16 -5.69
C VAL A 141 -8.84 9.90 -7.13
N GLU A 142 -8.58 10.81 -8.07
CA GLU A 142 -8.96 10.64 -9.48
C GLU A 142 -8.37 9.37 -10.10
N HIS A 143 -7.09 9.09 -9.85
CA HIS A 143 -6.44 7.87 -10.35
C HIS A 143 -7.05 6.60 -9.74
N SER A 144 -7.36 6.63 -8.44
CA SER A 144 -7.98 5.50 -7.75
C SER A 144 -9.40 5.24 -8.23
N VAL A 145 -10.21 6.29 -8.43
CA VAL A 145 -11.59 6.16 -8.92
C VAL A 145 -11.62 5.53 -10.31
N ARG A 146 -10.80 6.01 -11.26
CA ARG A 146 -10.72 5.43 -12.60
C ARG A 146 -10.34 3.95 -12.57
N LEU A 147 -9.41 3.58 -11.69
CA LEU A 147 -9.05 2.17 -11.54
C LEU A 147 -10.22 1.33 -11.01
N ILE A 148 -10.92 1.80 -9.98
CA ILE A 148 -12.06 1.09 -9.41
C ILE A 148 -13.18 0.93 -10.46
N GLU A 149 -13.50 1.98 -11.21
CA GLU A 149 -14.47 1.93 -12.31
C GLU A 149 -14.06 0.86 -13.35
N GLY A 150 -12.80 0.86 -13.78
CA GLY A 150 -12.28 -0.15 -14.69
C GLY A 150 -12.34 -1.58 -14.15
N LEU A 151 -12.04 -1.77 -12.86
CA LEU A 151 -12.18 -3.08 -12.19
C LEU A 151 -13.65 -3.53 -12.14
N MET A 152 -14.57 -2.62 -11.82
CA MET A 152 -16.02 -2.92 -11.80
C MET A 152 -16.55 -3.29 -13.19
N GLU A 153 -16.04 -2.70 -14.26
CA GLU A 153 -16.40 -3.10 -15.64
C GLU A 153 -15.95 -4.53 -15.97
N VAL A 154 -14.83 -4.98 -15.43
CA VAL A 154 -14.31 -6.33 -15.66
C VAL A 154 -15.02 -7.35 -14.78
N PHE A 155 -15.16 -7.07 -13.48
CA PHE A 155 -15.74 -8.03 -12.52
C PHE A 155 -17.26 -7.93 -12.39
N GLY A 156 -17.87 -6.79 -12.71
CA GLY A 156 -19.34 -6.61 -12.65
C GLY A 156 -20.13 -7.27 -13.77
N LYS A 157 -19.45 -7.96 -14.69
CA LYS A 157 -20.09 -8.75 -15.77
C LYS A 157 -20.34 -10.21 -15.41
N TYR A 158 -20.11 -10.60 -14.15
CA TYR A 158 -20.33 -11.95 -13.63
C TYR A 158 -21.46 -12.03 -12.63
#